data_cba388682c963324399af18fdc5492c4
#
_entry.id   cba388682c963324399af18fdc5492c4
#
_cell.length_a   1.000
_cell.length_b   1.000
_cell.length_c   1.000
_cell.angle_alpha   90.00
_cell.angle_beta   90.00
_cell.angle_gamma   90.00
#
_symmetry.space_group_name_H-M   'P 1'
#
loop_
_entity.id
_entity.type
_entity.pdbx_description
1 polymer ?
#
loop_
_entity_poly.entity_id
_entity_poly.type
_entity_poly.pdbx_seq_one_letter_code
_entity_poly.pdbx_strand_id
1 'polypeptide(L)'
;MNYFFLLKPPLKNLNSEIDIVNVSPSPIFSYSKSKKLILHYFYSNGKEWIFNDICSLDANQTITINSKDLNLDLNNHSVFFSLNKEKQNNTAALKDEKYHISKIAWRANIKIKSVNSSTSYQGELPGAMIQKNLTLVSCSPMIQNHPSIKNYFYLVNLNYLPEIKEFNLDILNSDKKIISSLNCYTNTVNLIDLNNLKINFNSNMYIFTSKTGGG
;
A
#
# COMPACT_ATOMS: atom_id res chain seq x y z
N MET A 1 12.53 -3.47 7.41
CA MET A 1 11.12 -3.68 7.79
C MET A 1 10.29 -3.58 6.52
N ASN A 2 9.32 -4.45 6.32
CA ASN A 2 8.36 -4.31 5.23
C ASN A 2 7.08 -3.73 5.79
N TYR A 3 6.48 -2.86 5.03
CA TYR A 3 5.17 -2.31 5.32
C TYR A 3 4.15 -2.93 4.38
N PHE A 4 2.97 -3.15 4.89
CA PHE A 4 1.82 -3.63 4.13
C PHE A 4 0.72 -2.58 4.21
N PHE A 5 -0.26 -2.68 3.36
CA PHE A 5 -1.38 -1.75 3.38
C PHE A 5 -2.70 -2.48 3.11
N LEU A 6 -3.77 -1.93 3.61
CA LEU A 6 -5.12 -2.41 3.33
C LEU A 6 -5.79 -1.47 2.35
N LEU A 7 -6.32 -2.02 1.27
CA LEU A 7 -7.04 -1.25 0.27
C LEU A 7 -8.46 -0.95 0.75
N LYS A 8 -8.90 0.29 0.54
CA LYS A 8 -10.32 0.61 0.64
C LYS A 8 -11.04 -0.06 -0.53
N PRO A 9 -12.13 -0.80 -0.30
CA PRO A 9 -12.90 -1.38 -1.40
C PRO A 9 -13.42 -0.30 -2.36
N PRO A 10 -13.31 -0.48 -3.68
CA PRO A 10 -13.79 0.52 -4.65
C PRO A 10 -15.32 0.65 -4.68
N LEU A 11 -16.04 -0.39 -4.28
CA LEU A 11 -17.48 -0.45 -4.28
C LEU A 11 -18.01 -0.90 -2.92
N LYS A 12 -19.21 -0.43 -2.56
CA LYS A 12 -19.85 -0.71 -1.25
C LYS A 12 -20.14 -2.19 -1.00
N ASN A 13 -20.36 -2.97 -2.06
CA ASN A 13 -20.62 -4.41 -1.98
C ASN A 13 -19.35 -5.26 -1.93
N LEU A 14 -18.19 -4.64 -1.94
CA LEU A 14 -16.92 -5.30 -1.79
C LEU A 14 -16.38 -5.14 -0.37
N ASN A 15 -15.61 -6.13 0.05
CA ASN A 15 -14.88 -6.12 1.31
C ASN A 15 -13.39 -6.34 1.03
N SER A 16 -12.52 -5.73 1.80
CA SER A 16 -11.09 -5.96 1.71
C SER A 16 -10.55 -6.57 3.00
N GLU A 17 -9.64 -7.50 2.82
CA GLU A 17 -8.94 -8.19 3.89
C GLU A 17 -7.45 -8.25 3.56
N ILE A 18 -6.64 -8.40 4.60
CA ILE A 18 -5.22 -8.65 4.45
C ILE A 18 -4.81 -9.86 5.30
N ASP A 19 -4.16 -10.83 4.67
CA ASP A 19 -3.49 -11.90 5.38
C ASP A 19 -2.04 -11.49 5.61
N ILE A 20 -1.60 -11.52 6.85
CA ILE A 20 -0.23 -11.21 7.24
C ILE A 20 0.36 -12.45 7.89
N VAL A 21 1.52 -12.87 7.41
CA VAL A 21 2.22 -14.04 7.92
C VAL A 21 3.56 -13.64 8.53
N ASN A 22 3.82 -14.15 9.75
CA ASN A 22 5.15 -14.08 10.34
C ASN A 22 5.99 -15.24 9.81
N VAL A 23 6.62 -15.05 8.63
CA VAL A 23 7.39 -16.11 7.96
C VAL A 23 8.63 -16.47 8.76
N SER A 24 8.79 -17.76 9.07
CA SER A 24 10.04 -18.26 9.64
C SER A 24 11.17 -18.14 8.61
N PRO A 25 12.38 -17.72 9.06
CA PRO A 25 13.54 -17.73 8.18
C PRO A 25 13.79 -19.14 7.64
N SER A 26 14.12 -19.23 6.36
CA SER A 26 14.53 -20.50 5.76
C SER A 26 15.70 -21.08 6.54
N PRO A 27 15.73 -22.41 6.80
CA PRO A 27 16.85 -23.05 7.47
C PRO A 27 18.19 -22.91 6.73
N ILE A 28 18.15 -22.55 5.45
CA ILE A 28 19.36 -22.25 4.65
C ILE A 28 20.00 -20.91 5.07
N PHE A 29 19.18 -19.98 5.61
CA PHE A 29 19.66 -18.70 6.13
C PHE A 29 19.59 -18.74 7.65
N SER A 30 20.57 -19.32 8.30
CA SER A 30 20.64 -19.65 9.73
C SER A 30 20.66 -18.44 10.70
N TYR A 31 20.28 -17.26 10.27
CA TYR A 31 20.55 -16.02 11.01
C TYR A 31 19.55 -15.61 12.10
N SER A 32 18.42 -16.27 12.24
CA SER A 32 17.58 -16.03 13.43
C SER A 32 16.66 -17.19 13.73
N LYS A 33 16.64 -17.60 15.01
CA LYS A 33 15.55 -18.40 15.57
C LYS A 33 14.23 -17.67 15.25
N SER A 34 13.22 -18.44 14.83
CA SER A 34 11.87 -17.91 14.63
C SER A 34 11.45 -17.09 15.84
N LYS A 35 11.12 -15.83 15.64
CA LYS A 35 10.80 -14.91 16.74
C LYS A 35 9.34 -14.57 16.72
N LYS A 36 8.78 -14.49 17.89
CA LYS A 36 7.48 -13.86 18.10
C LYS A 36 7.59 -12.39 17.72
N LEU A 37 6.66 -11.90 16.91
CA LEU A 37 6.59 -10.52 16.46
C LEU A 37 5.26 -9.89 16.86
N ILE A 38 5.28 -8.60 17.05
CA ILE A 38 4.10 -7.80 17.33
C ILE A 38 3.63 -7.19 16.02
N LEU A 39 2.37 -7.40 15.69
CA LEU A 39 1.71 -6.79 14.56
C LEU A 39 1.10 -5.46 14.99
N HIS A 40 1.44 -4.43 14.24
CA HIS A 40 0.89 -3.09 14.41
C HIS A 40 0.15 -2.68 13.16
N TYR A 41 -0.91 -1.89 13.32
CA TYR A 41 -1.35 -1.00 12.25
C TYR A 41 -0.92 0.42 12.58
N PHE A 42 -0.68 1.21 11.56
CA PHE A 42 -0.33 2.62 11.72
C PHE A 42 -0.87 3.46 10.57
N TYR A 43 -1.01 4.74 10.83
CA TYR A 43 -1.48 5.72 9.85
C TYR A 43 -0.88 7.09 10.17
N SER A 44 -0.91 7.99 9.20
CA SER A 44 -0.51 9.37 9.40
C SER A 44 -1.70 10.22 9.86
N ASN A 45 -1.47 11.08 10.85
CA ASN A 45 -2.38 12.18 11.21
C ASN A 45 -1.91 13.53 10.61
N GLY A 46 -0.92 13.50 9.71
CA GLY A 46 -0.30 14.67 9.08
C GLY A 46 0.88 15.28 9.88
N LYS A 47 1.04 14.93 11.16
CA LYS A 47 2.10 15.43 12.04
C LYS A 47 3.01 14.33 12.55
N GLU A 48 2.43 13.18 12.85
CA GLU A 48 3.13 12.00 13.34
C GLU A 48 2.49 10.72 12.80
N TRP A 49 3.25 9.64 12.84
CA TRP A 49 2.80 8.29 12.60
C TRP A 49 2.19 7.73 13.88
N ILE A 50 0.92 7.37 13.84
CA ILE A 50 0.18 6.78 14.98
C ILE A 50 0.26 5.27 14.86
N PHE A 51 0.82 4.62 15.88
CA PHE A 51 0.95 3.15 15.94
C PHE A 51 -0.01 2.55 16.94
N ASN A 52 -0.66 1.45 16.56
CA ASN A 52 -1.58 0.70 17.39
C ASN A 52 -1.23 -0.80 17.32
N ASP A 53 -1.12 -1.44 18.48
CA ASP A 53 -0.87 -2.87 18.58
C ASP A 53 -2.15 -3.65 18.22
N ILE A 54 -2.01 -4.71 17.42
CA ILE A 54 -3.12 -5.64 17.13
C ILE A 54 -2.94 -6.91 17.97
N CYS A 55 -1.86 -7.63 17.73
CA CYS A 55 -1.58 -8.90 18.42
C CYS A 55 -0.10 -9.28 18.29
N SER A 56 0.27 -10.35 18.95
CA SER A 56 1.57 -11.02 18.73
C SER A 56 1.38 -12.25 17.85
N LEU A 57 2.26 -12.43 16.89
CA LEU A 57 2.30 -13.58 15.99
C LEU A 57 3.54 -14.45 16.28
N ASP A 58 3.32 -15.73 16.52
CA ASP A 58 4.40 -16.69 16.56
C ASP A 58 4.93 -16.97 15.14
N ALA A 59 6.09 -17.62 15.03
CA ALA A 59 6.64 -17.96 13.74
C ALA A 59 5.70 -18.87 12.93
N ASN A 60 5.57 -18.58 11.64
CA ASN A 60 4.66 -19.21 10.70
C ASN A 60 3.16 -19.05 11.01
N GLN A 61 2.83 -18.24 11.99
CA GLN A 61 1.45 -17.88 12.25
C GLN A 61 0.96 -16.86 11.23
N THR A 62 -0.26 -17.07 10.76
CA THR A 62 -0.97 -16.14 9.86
C THR A 62 -2.16 -15.54 10.58
N ILE A 63 -2.44 -14.28 10.31
CA ILE A 63 -3.66 -13.59 10.73
C ILE A 63 -4.34 -12.95 9.52
N THR A 64 -5.66 -13.01 9.50
CA THR A 64 -6.48 -12.25 8.56
C THR A 64 -7.08 -11.05 9.27
N ILE A 65 -6.93 -9.87 8.71
CA ILE A 65 -7.52 -8.62 9.22
C ILE A 65 -8.51 -8.13 8.17
N ASN A 66 -9.72 -7.92 8.61
CA ASN A 66 -10.77 -7.36 7.78
C ASN A 66 -10.82 -5.84 7.96
N SER A 67 -11.10 -5.11 6.90
CA SER A 67 -11.24 -3.65 6.97
C SER A 67 -12.31 -3.16 7.95
N LYS A 68 -13.29 -4.00 8.25
CA LYS A 68 -14.36 -3.70 9.21
C LYS A 68 -13.94 -3.87 10.67
N ASP A 69 -12.90 -4.65 10.93
CA ASP A 69 -12.41 -4.93 12.29
C ASP A 69 -11.51 -3.81 12.82
N LEU A 70 -11.06 -2.94 11.92
CA LEU A 70 -10.28 -1.77 12.29
C LEU A 70 -11.22 -0.66 12.75
N ASN A 71 -11.05 -0.21 13.99
CA ASN A 71 -11.77 0.95 14.51
C ASN A 71 -11.18 2.25 13.95
N LEU A 72 -11.18 2.36 12.61
CA LEU A 72 -10.60 3.49 11.90
C LEU A 72 -11.44 3.81 10.66
N ASP A 73 -11.71 5.09 10.44
CA ASP A 73 -12.37 5.54 9.22
C ASP A 73 -11.42 5.50 8.02
N LEU A 74 -11.51 4.42 7.25
CA LEU A 74 -10.74 4.22 6.02
C LEU A 74 -11.09 5.21 4.89
N ASN A 75 -12.09 6.08 5.06
CA ASN A 75 -12.33 7.15 4.11
C ASN A 75 -11.37 8.32 4.32
N ASN A 76 -10.98 8.55 5.57
CA ASN A 76 -10.12 9.66 5.97
C ASN A 76 -8.68 9.23 6.25
N HIS A 77 -8.45 7.92 6.47
CA HIS A 77 -7.12 7.41 6.79
C HIS A 77 -6.79 6.18 5.97
N SER A 78 -5.57 6.11 5.51
CA SER A 78 -5.01 4.89 4.95
C SER A 78 -4.22 4.15 6.02
N VAL A 79 -4.41 2.85 6.07
CA VAL A 79 -3.84 1.99 7.08
C VAL A 79 -2.68 1.20 6.50
N PHE A 80 -1.58 1.26 7.23
CA PHE A 80 -0.40 0.46 6.98
C PHE A 80 -0.19 -0.52 8.13
N PHE A 81 0.49 -1.63 7.86
CA PHE A 81 0.82 -2.65 8.85
C PHE A 81 2.31 -2.91 8.87
N SER A 82 2.80 -3.29 10.03
CA SER A 82 4.18 -3.72 10.22
C SER A 82 4.29 -4.80 11.29
N LEU A 83 5.30 -5.66 11.17
CA LEU A 83 5.68 -6.66 12.15
C LEU A 83 7.01 -6.26 12.80
N ASN A 84 7.04 -6.15 14.12
CA ASN A 84 8.19 -5.69 14.88
C ASN A 84 8.48 -6.60 16.08
N LYS A 85 9.73 -6.60 16.54
CA LYS A 85 10.12 -7.32 17.77
C LYS A 85 9.57 -6.67 19.02
N GLU A 86 9.41 -5.35 18.99
CA GLU A 86 9.01 -4.53 20.11
C GLU A 86 7.80 -3.69 19.74
N LYS A 87 7.08 -3.25 20.74
CA LYS A 87 6.02 -2.27 20.58
C LYS A 87 6.56 -1.01 19.91
N GLN A 88 5.75 -0.43 19.04
CA GLN A 88 6.10 0.83 18.39
C GLN A 88 5.34 1.97 19.07
N ASN A 89 6.05 3.06 19.26
CA ASN A 89 5.47 4.33 19.72
C ASN A 89 5.21 5.24 18.54
N ASN A 90 4.32 6.19 18.71
CA ASN A 90 4.12 7.26 17.74
C ASN A 90 5.45 7.96 17.43
N THR A 91 5.65 8.34 16.18
CA THR A 91 6.92 8.90 15.73
C THR A 91 6.73 9.97 14.67
N ALA A 92 7.59 10.97 14.68
CA ALA A 92 7.66 12.00 13.65
C ALA A 92 8.24 11.51 12.32
N ALA A 93 8.86 10.32 12.31
CA ALA A 93 9.42 9.75 11.10
C ALA A 93 9.47 8.22 11.18
N LEU A 94 9.25 7.54 10.07
CA LEU A 94 9.50 6.10 9.97
C LEU A 94 11.00 5.82 10.07
N LYS A 95 11.36 4.62 10.53
CA LYS A 95 12.77 4.24 10.62
C LYS A 95 13.38 4.11 9.22
N ASP A 96 14.50 4.78 9.01
CA ASP A 96 15.34 4.62 7.84
C ASP A 96 16.05 3.26 7.93
N GLU A 97 15.55 2.29 7.21
CA GLU A 97 16.12 0.94 7.19
C GLU A 97 16.90 0.71 5.90
N LYS A 98 18.19 0.53 6.05
CA LYS A 98 19.01 0.09 4.93
C LYS A 98 18.53 -1.30 4.46
N TYR A 99 18.40 -1.46 3.15
CA TYR A 99 18.14 -2.77 2.57
C TYR A 99 19.22 -3.75 3.00
N HIS A 100 18.81 -4.88 3.57
CA HIS A 100 19.71 -5.96 3.92
C HIS A 100 19.21 -7.26 3.31
N ILE A 101 20.02 -7.86 2.46
CA ILE A 101 19.67 -9.07 1.68
C ILE A 101 19.27 -10.27 2.57
N SER A 102 19.72 -10.29 3.83
CA SER A 102 19.35 -11.32 4.80
C SER A 102 18.05 -11.05 5.55
N LYS A 103 17.41 -9.88 5.35
CA LYS A 103 16.10 -9.65 5.92
C LYS A 103 15.05 -10.32 5.05
N ILE A 104 14.36 -11.27 5.66
CA ILE A 104 13.27 -11.96 5.00
C ILE A 104 12.17 -10.94 4.72
N ALA A 105 11.75 -10.90 3.48
CA ALA A 105 10.60 -10.14 3.10
C ALA A 105 9.35 -10.81 3.71
N TRP A 106 8.78 -10.15 4.72
CA TRP A 106 7.46 -10.51 5.22
C TRP A 106 6.49 -10.42 4.05
N ARG A 107 5.53 -11.32 4.01
CA ARG A 107 4.56 -11.31 2.93
C ARG A 107 3.18 -11.04 3.47
N ALA A 108 2.45 -10.22 2.75
CA ALA A 108 1.05 -10.00 2.96
C ALA A 108 0.27 -10.27 1.67
N ASN A 109 -0.90 -10.82 1.83
CA ASN A 109 -1.81 -11.08 0.73
C ASN A 109 -3.07 -10.23 0.92
N ILE A 110 -3.26 -9.27 0.04
CA ILE A 110 -4.45 -8.41 0.05
C ILE A 110 -5.53 -9.10 -0.77
N LYS A 111 -6.74 -9.14 -0.22
CA LYS A 111 -7.91 -9.73 -0.85
C LYS A 111 -9.00 -8.70 -1.01
N ILE A 112 -9.66 -8.71 -2.16
CA ILE A 112 -10.94 -8.02 -2.36
C ILE A 112 -11.99 -9.08 -2.63
N LYS A 113 -13.06 -9.05 -1.87
CA LYS A 113 -14.10 -10.06 -1.88
C LYS A 113 -15.47 -9.45 -2.16
N SER A 114 -16.26 -10.16 -2.95
CA SER A 114 -17.71 -10.01 -3.05
C SER A 114 -18.40 -11.23 -2.44
N VAL A 115 -19.72 -11.29 -2.54
CA VAL A 115 -20.49 -12.46 -2.07
C VAL A 115 -20.06 -13.74 -2.81
N ASN A 116 -19.78 -13.66 -4.11
CA ASN A 116 -19.59 -14.82 -4.99
C ASN A 116 -18.17 -14.92 -5.58
N SER A 117 -17.29 -13.97 -5.32
CA SER A 117 -15.96 -13.96 -5.91
C SER A 117 -14.93 -13.26 -5.03
N SER A 118 -13.68 -13.64 -5.19
CA SER A 118 -12.56 -12.96 -4.55
C SER A 118 -11.37 -12.89 -5.49
N THR A 119 -10.57 -11.88 -5.32
CA THR A 119 -9.24 -11.77 -5.92
C THR A 119 -8.22 -11.46 -4.85
N SER A 120 -6.98 -11.87 -5.07
CA SER A 120 -5.89 -11.56 -4.13
C SER A 120 -4.61 -11.22 -4.87
N TYR A 121 -3.80 -10.39 -4.26
CA TYR A 121 -2.47 -10.01 -4.74
C TYR A 121 -1.56 -9.64 -3.58
N GLN A 122 -0.26 -9.71 -3.84
CA GLN A 122 0.74 -9.30 -2.86
C GLN A 122 0.86 -7.79 -2.85
N GLY A 123 0.86 -7.19 -1.66
CA GLY A 123 1.01 -5.75 -1.45
C GLY A 123 2.06 -5.48 -0.39
N GLU A 124 3.31 -5.34 -0.80
CA GLU A 124 4.43 -5.06 0.10
C GLU A 124 5.11 -3.76 -0.30
N LEU A 125 5.43 -2.96 0.71
CA LEU A 125 6.28 -1.78 0.59
C LEU A 125 7.56 -2.05 1.39
N PRO A 126 8.65 -2.48 0.75
CA PRO A 126 9.93 -2.64 1.44
C PRO A 126 10.37 -1.33 2.07
N GLY A 127 10.66 -1.34 3.37
CA GLY A 127 11.07 -0.13 4.10
C GLY A 127 12.30 0.54 3.50
N ALA A 128 13.19 -0.25 2.87
CA ALA A 128 14.35 0.27 2.15
C ALA A 128 13.99 1.08 0.89
N MET A 129 12.78 0.97 0.38
CA MET A 129 12.30 1.73 -0.77
C MET A 129 11.60 3.03 -0.37
N ILE A 130 11.36 3.24 0.92
CA ILE A 130 10.84 4.50 1.43
C ILE A 130 11.98 5.51 1.43
N GLN A 131 11.90 6.45 0.53
CA GLN A 131 12.94 7.46 0.34
C GLN A 131 12.49 8.80 0.93
N LYS A 132 13.46 9.64 1.27
CA LYS A 132 13.19 10.97 1.86
C LYS A 132 12.62 11.95 0.85
N ASN A 133 13.02 11.83 -0.42
CA ASN A 133 12.59 12.70 -1.52
C ASN A 133 12.23 11.82 -2.71
N LEU A 134 10.95 11.56 -2.90
CA LEU A 134 10.53 10.61 -3.90
C LEU A 134 10.07 11.24 -5.21
N THR A 135 10.59 10.67 -6.28
CA THR A 135 9.94 10.72 -7.59
C THR A 135 9.19 9.42 -7.79
N LEU A 136 7.92 9.49 -8.12
CA LEU A 136 7.14 8.32 -8.43
C LEU A 136 7.67 7.65 -9.70
N VAL A 137 7.81 6.34 -9.64
CA VAL A 137 8.08 5.54 -10.84
C VAL A 137 6.83 5.52 -11.71
N SER A 138 6.99 5.70 -13.02
CA SER A 138 5.90 5.53 -13.96
C SER A 138 5.40 4.09 -13.97
N CYS A 139 4.10 3.90 -14.11
CA CYS A 139 3.48 2.59 -14.26
C CYS A 139 2.52 2.60 -15.44
N SER A 140 2.24 1.42 -15.98
CA SER A 140 1.29 1.22 -17.08
C SER A 140 0.26 0.17 -16.62
N PRO A 141 -0.81 0.58 -15.95
CA PRO A 141 -1.84 -0.35 -15.50
C PRO A 141 -2.59 -0.92 -16.72
N MET A 142 -3.03 -2.16 -16.60
CA MET A 142 -3.89 -2.77 -17.59
C MET A 142 -5.31 -2.23 -17.44
N ILE A 143 -5.80 -1.55 -18.48
CA ILE A 143 -7.14 -0.99 -18.53
C ILE A 143 -7.93 -1.76 -19.59
N GLN A 144 -9.10 -2.24 -19.22
CA GLN A 144 -9.98 -2.95 -20.14
C GLN A 144 -11.13 -2.05 -20.57
N ASN A 145 -11.22 -1.80 -21.87
CA ASN A 145 -12.30 -1.01 -22.45
C ASN A 145 -13.52 -1.89 -22.78
N HIS A 146 -14.38 -2.07 -21.78
CA HIS A 146 -15.64 -2.78 -21.95
C HIS A 146 -16.73 -2.15 -21.09
N PRO A 147 -17.98 -1.96 -21.58
CA PRO A 147 -19.03 -1.26 -20.83
C PRO A 147 -19.38 -1.88 -19.47
N SER A 148 -19.20 -3.20 -19.34
CA SER A 148 -19.48 -3.92 -18.09
C SER A 148 -18.29 -3.99 -17.14
N ILE A 149 -17.12 -3.46 -17.51
CA ILE A 149 -15.91 -3.51 -16.69
C ILE A 149 -15.62 -2.13 -16.14
N LYS A 150 -15.45 -2.07 -14.83
CA LYS A 150 -15.01 -0.86 -14.14
C LYS A 150 -13.55 -0.97 -13.80
N ASN A 151 -12.80 0.06 -14.13
CA ASN A 151 -11.36 0.11 -13.92
C ASN A 151 -11.05 1.05 -12.75
N TYR A 152 -10.32 0.53 -11.77
CA TYR A 152 -9.85 1.30 -10.63
C TYR A 152 -8.33 1.16 -10.50
N PHE A 153 -7.68 2.25 -10.19
CA PHE A 153 -6.25 2.28 -9.95
C PHE A 153 -5.97 2.71 -8.51
N TYR A 154 -5.18 1.90 -7.81
CA TYR A 154 -4.74 2.21 -6.45
C TYR A 154 -3.29 2.67 -6.49
N LEU A 155 -3.05 3.84 -5.93
CA LEU A 155 -1.71 4.38 -5.76
C LEU A 155 -1.42 4.57 -4.27
N VAL A 156 -0.39 3.88 -3.78
CA VAL A 156 0.13 4.03 -2.43
C VAL A 156 1.47 4.74 -2.51
N ASN A 157 1.54 5.92 -1.92
CA ASN A 157 2.77 6.70 -1.83
C ASN A 157 3.13 6.89 -0.35
N LEU A 158 3.95 5.98 0.18
CA LEU A 158 4.39 6.01 1.57
C LEU A 158 5.73 6.72 1.67
N ASN A 159 5.75 7.84 2.38
CA ASN A 159 6.94 8.64 2.64
C ASN A 159 7.50 8.37 4.05
N TYR A 160 8.74 8.79 4.24
CA TYR A 160 9.44 8.71 5.51
C TYR A 160 8.79 9.59 6.59
N LEU A 161 8.45 10.82 6.23
CA LEU A 161 7.75 11.77 7.10
C LEU A 161 6.23 11.60 7.01
N PRO A 162 5.48 11.84 8.09
CA PRO A 162 4.03 11.60 8.14
C PRO A 162 3.19 12.64 7.39
N GLU A 163 3.79 13.71 6.91
CA GLU A 163 3.05 14.79 6.24
C GLU A 163 2.22 14.27 5.06
N ILE A 164 0.97 14.70 5.03
CA ILE A 164 0.06 14.43 3.91
C ILE A 164 0.15 15.59 2.94
N LYS A 165 0.88 15.38 1.85
CA LYS A 165 1.11 16.39 0.81
C LYS A 165 0.38 16.01 -0.46
N GLU A 166 -0.24 17.00 -1.08
CA GLU A 166 -0.84 16.85 -2.40
C GLU A 166 0.24 16.81 -3.48
N PHE A 167 0.03 15.98 -4.48
CA PHE A 167 0.84 15.92 -5.69
C PHE A 167 -0.03 15.54 -6.90
N ASN A 168 0.43 15.89 -8.09
CA ASN A 168 -0.29 15.55 -9.31
C ASN A 168 0.18 14.20 -9.85
N LEU A 169 -0.78 13.36 -10.22
CA LEU A 169 -0.57 12.16 -11.01
C LEU A 169 -1.00 12.45 -12.45
N ASP A 170 -0.05 12.48 -13.35
CA ASP A 170 -0.29 12.73 -14.76
C ASP A 170 -0.52 11.40 -15.50
N ILE A 171 -1.55 11.38 -16.34
CA ILE A 171 -1.85 10.27 -17.23
C ILE A 171 -1.48 10.69 -18.64
N LEU A 172 -0.58 9.95 -19.25
CA LEU A 172 -0.07 10.20 -20.58
C LEU A 172 -0.57 9.12 -21.55
N ASN A 173 -0.81 9.52 -22.80
CA ASN A 173 -1.06 8.60 -23.90
C ASN A 173 0.25 7.97 -24.44
N SER A 174 0.13 7.13 -25.48
CA SER A 174 1.26 6.51 -26.17
C SER A 174 2.28 7.52 -26.74
N ASP A 175 1.81 8.72 -27.09
CA ASP A 175 2.66 9.80 -27.59
C ASP A 175 3.30 10.63 -26.48
N LYS A 176 3.18 10.19 -25.23
CA LYS A 176 3.66 10.87 -24.00
C LYS A 176 3.03 12.26 -23.77
N LYS A 177 1.86 12.51 -24.33
CA LYS A 177 1.09 13.72 -24.05
C LYS A 177 0.20 13.51 -22.83
N ILE A 178 0.18 14.48 -21.92
CA ILE A 178 -0.72 14.48 -20.76
C ILE A 178 -2.16 14.59 -21.25
N ILE A 179 -2.98 13.61 -20.91
CA ILE A 179 -4.40 13.56 -21.23
C ILE A 179 -5.29 13.84 -20.03
N SER A 180 -4.76 13.65 -18.83
CA SER A 180 -5.43 13.97 -17.56
C SER A 180 -4.40 14.17 -16.47
N SER A 181 -4.74 14.98 -15.47
CA SER A 181 -3.97 15.18 -14.26
C SER A 181 -4.89 15.07 -13.04
N LEU A 182 -4.49 14.31 -12.05
CA LEU A 182 -5.30 13.98 -10.87
C LEU A 182 -4.55 14.35 -9.61
N ASN A 183 -5.26 14.90 -8.64
CA ASN A 183 -4.71 15.19 -7.33
C ASN A 183 -4.64 13.91 -6.49
N CYS A 184 -3.47 13.58 -6.02
CA CYS A 184 -3.17 12.47 -5.12
C CYS A 184 -2.47 13.00 -3.87
N TYR A 185 -2.41 12.15 -2.83
CA TYR A 185 -1.83 12.54 -1.56
C TYR A 185 -0.81 11.53 -1.08
N THR A 186 0.29 12.01 -0.50
CA THR A 186 1.28 11.16 0.15
C THR A 186 0.70 10.48 1.40
N ASN A 187 1.30 9.37 1.81
CA ASN A 187 0.96 8.64 3.04
C ASN A 187 -0.48 8.14 3.12
N THR A 188 -1.14 8.10 1.97
CA THR A 188 -2.50 7.57 1.82
C THR A 188 -2.57 6.58 0.66
N VAL A 189 -3.66 5.82 0.61
CA VAL A 189 -4.03 5.03 -0.56
C VAL A 189 -4.96 5.87 -1.42
N ASN A 190 -4.50 6.28 -2.59
CA ASN A 190 -5.33 7.01 -3.54
C ASN A 190 -6.10 6.01 -4.41
N LEU A 191 -7.42 6.03 -4.31
CA LEU A 191 -8.31 5.24 -5.16
C LEU A 191 -8.80 6.12 -6.30
N ILE A 192 -8.41 5.75 -7.52
CA ILE A 192 -8.72 6.49 -8.74
C ILE A 192 -9.74 5.70 -9.56
N ASP A 193 -10.90 6.27 -9.78
CA ASP A 193 -11.91 5.73 -10.69
C ASP A 193 -11.58 6.15 -12.13
N LEU A 194 -11.01 5.24 -12.90
CA LEU A 194 -10.61 5.50 -14.28
C LEU A 194 -11.82 5.60 -15.22
N ASN A 195 -12.99 5.14 -14.81
CA ASN A 195 -14.19 5.19 -15.65
C ASN A 195 -14.74 6.61 -15.79
N ASN A 196 -14.44 7.48 -14.84
CA ASN A 196 -14.83 8.89 -14.85
C ASN A 196 -13.88 9.78 -15.67
N LEU A 197 -12.74 9.22 -16.07
CA LEU A 197 -11.79 9.94 -16.90
C LEU A 197 -12.22 9.83 -18.36
N LYS A 198 -12.19 10.96 -19.07
CA LYS A 198 -12.44 11.00 -20.53
C LYS A 198 -11.24 10.39 -21.29
N ILE A 199 -10.85 9.20 -20.92
CA ILE A 199 -9.75 8.48 -21.55
C ILE A 199 -10.34 7.76 -22.76
N ASN A 200 -9.80 8.04 -23.94
CA ASN A 200 -10.14 7.25 -25.10
C ASN A 200 -9.38 5.92 -25.04
N PHE A 201 -10.04 4.88 -24.57
CA PHE A 201 -9.47 3.54 -24.39
C PHE A 201 -9.06 2.83 -25.69
N ASN A 202 -9.17 3.46 -26.84
CA ASN A 202 -8.72 2.91 -28.11
C ASN A 202 -7.19 2.91 -28.26
N SER A 203 -6.45 3.59 -27.36
CA SER A 203 -5.00 3.51 -27.30
C SER A 203 -4.56 2.41 -26.33
N ASN A 204 -3.65 1.56 -26.78
CA ASN A 204 -3.26 0.33 -26.09
C ASN A 204 -2.35 0.56 -24.86
N MET A 205 -1.96 1.78 -24.55
CA MET A 205 -1.01 2.03 -23.47
C MET A 205 -1.19 3.43 -22.87
N TYR A 206 -1.30 3.46 -21.55
CA TYR A 206 -1.27 4.69 -20.75
C TYR A 206 -0.10 4.65 -19.79
N ILE A 207 0.53 5.78 -19.58
CA ILE A 207 1.62 5.93 -18.62
C ILE A 207 1.10 6.82 -17.48
N PHE A 208 1.18 6.31 -16.26
CA PHE A 208 0.89 7.06 -15.05
C PHE A 208 2.21 7.52 -14.45
N THR A 209 2.40 8.81 -14.32
CA THR A 209 3.64 9.38 -13.80
C THR A 209 3.35 10.56 -12.88
N SER A 210 4.18 10.74 -11.90
CA SER A 210 4.15 11.91 -11.03
C SER A 210 5.57 12.34 -10.69
N LYS A 211 5.74 13.65 -10.54
CA LYS A 211 6.85 14.20 -9.80
C LYS A 211 6.34 14.55 -8.42
N THR A 212 6.65 13.74 -7.42
CA THR A 212 6.43 14.15 -6.05
C THR A 212 7.46 15.22 -5.77
N GLY A 213 7.04 16.48 -5.84
CA GLY A 213 7.91 17.58 -5.57
C GLY A 213 8.55 17.44 -4.20
N GLY A 214 9.79 17.01 -4.18
CA GLY A 214 10.68 17.33 -3.10
C GLY A 214 10.98 18.81 -3.26
N GLY A 215 10.26 19.64 -2.54
CA GLY A 215 10.67 21.00 -2.30
C GLY A 215 11.56 21.01 -1.08
#